data_98c6ec916f6b1cf82a3147eec047838a
#
_entry.id   98c6ec916f6b1cf82a3147eec047838a
#
_cell.length_a   1.000
_cell.length_b   1.000
_cell.length_c   1.000
_cell.angle_alpha   90.00
_cell.angle_beta   90.00
_cell.angle_gamma   90.00
#
_symmetry.space_group_name_H-M   'P 1'
#
loop_
_entity.id
_entity.type
_entity.pdbx_description
1 polymer ?
#
loop_
_entity_poly.entity_id
_entity_poly.type
_entity_poly.pdbx_seq_one_letter_code
_entity_poly.pdbx_strand_id
1 'polypeptide(L)'
;MKSVAMKPPSDTSQDNASYHRQLAEELETRLDTVKEGGGAKAVERHHSRGKLLPRERINRILDAGSPFLELSALAAWDMYQEEGGVPSAGVVTGIGRVHGHECMFVANDATVKGGTYFPLTVKKHLRAQEIAFQNRLPCIYLVDSGGAFLPMQDEVFPDRDHFGRIFFNQARMSAAGIPQIAAVVGSCTAGGAYVPAMCDESVIVKGNGTIFLAGPPLVKAATGEDVTSEDLGGANVHTSQSGVADHFAETEEEAFAKVRDIVANLNWKTAAKRNTTPYEEPLHPAEEIYGILPKESTRVPFDVRDIITHIVDGSKFHEFKKRYGTTMVCCFAEHHRLHGR
;
A
#
# COMPACT_ATOMS: atom_id res chain seq x y z
N MET A 1 17.79 8.95 31.76
CA MET A 1 18.11 7.53 31.45
C MET A 1 19.62 7.37 31.35
N LYS A 2 20.16 6.24 31.76
CA LYS A 2 21.60 5.94 31.57
C LYS A 2 21.72 5.05 30.33
N SER A 3 22.73 5.27 29.50
CA SER A 3 23.07 4.36 28.42
C SER A 3 23.48 2.98 28.95
N VAL A 4 23.06 1.93 28.27
CA VAL A 4 23.43 0.54 28.64
C VAL A 4 24.69 0.17 27.86
N ALA A 5 25.75 -0.25 28.55
CA ALA A 5 26.98 -0.72 27.93
C ALA A 5 26.77 -2.13 27.32
N MET A 6 27.19 -2.28 26.07
CA MET A 6 27.14 -3.55 25.35
C MET A 6 28.25 -4.52 25.81
N LYS A 7 27.97 -5.81 25.71
CA LYS A 7 29.01 -6.84 25.88
C LYS A 7 29.93 -6.85 24.64
N PRO A 8 31.21 -7.19 24.80
CA PRO A 8 32.11 -7.33 23.66
C PRO A 8 31.60 -8.41 22.68
N PRO A 9 31.87 -8.24 21.34
CA PRO A 9 31.47 -9.22 20.35
C PRO A 9 32.00 -10.62 20.66
N SER A 10 31.17 -11.65 20.45
CA SER A 10 31.60 -13.05 20.56
C SER A 10 32.28 -13.53 19.28
N ASP A 11 33.04 -14.63 19.33
CA ASP A 11 33.68 -15.24 18.16
C ASP A 11 32.67 -15.64 17.06
N THR A 12 31.40 -15.84 17.43
CA THR A 12 30.30 -16.15 16.49
C THR A 12 29.67 -14.91 15.85
N SER A 13 30.06 -13.69 16.25
CA SER A 13 29.45 -12.45 15.78
C SER A 13 29.60 -12.24 14.27
N GLN A 14 30.77 -12.60 13.69
CA GLN A 14 30.99 -12.48 12.24
C GLN A 14 30.14 -13.46 11.43
N ASP A 15 30.00 -14.70 11.90
CA ASP A 15 29.16 -15.71 11.26
C ASP A 15 27.69 -15.31 11.28
N ASN A 16 27.20 -14.81 12.42
CA ASN A 16 25.85 -14.27 12.54
C ASN A 16 25.64 -13.10 11.60
N ALA A 17 26.55 -12.14 11.57
CA ALA A 17 26.48 -10.97 10.71
C ALA A 17 26.44 -11.35 9.22
N SER A 18 27.25 -12.32 8.79
CA SER A 18 27.22 -12.82 7.41
C SER A 18 25.87 -13.44 7.04
N TYR A 19 25.36 -14.30 7.93
CA TYR A 19 24.06 -14.96 7.74
C TYR A 19 22.90 -13.95 7.63
N HIS A 20 22.81 -12.99 8.53
CA HIS A 20 21.72 -12.03 8.54
C HIS A 20 21.83 -11.00 7.40
N ARG A 21 23.04 -10.62 6.95
CA ARG A 21 23.21 -9.82 5.75
C ARG A 21 22.70 -10.55 4.52
N GLN A 22 22.99 -11.85 4.39
CA GLN A 22 22.48 -12.65 3.28
C GLN A 22 20.94 -12.70 3.28
N LEU A 23 20.30 -12.84 4.45
CA LEU A 23 18.84 -12.77 4.54
C LEU A 23 18.28 -11.38 4.17
N ALA A 24 18.97 -10.31 4.54
CA ALA A 24 18.58 -8.95 4.16
C ALA A 24 18.70 -8.73 2.65
N GLU A 25 19.80 -9.16 2.04
CA GLU A 25 20.02 -9.11 0.59
C GLU A 25 18.98 -9.95 -0.18
N GLU A 26 18.61 -11.12 0.35
CA GLU A 26 17.53 -11.92 -0.22
C GLU A 26 16.19 -11.20 -0.15
N LEU A 27 15.87 -10.56 0.97
CA LEU A 27 14.67 -9.76 1.13
C LEU A 27 14.64 -8.59 0.14
N GLU A 28 15.72 -7.85 0.00
CA GLU A 28 15.85 -6.74 -0.97
C GLU A 28 15.64 -7.23 -2.40
N THR A 29 16.26 -8.35 -2.78
CA THR A 29 16.08 -8.98 -4.09
C THR A 29 14.62 -9.33 -4.37
N ARG A 30 13.93 -9.91 -3.38
CA ARG A 30 12.50 -10.22 -3.51
C ARG A 30 11.64 -8.95 -3.64
N LEU A 31 11.96 -7.91 -2.86
CA LEU A 31 11.28 -6.61 -2.94
C LEU A 31 11.48 -5.96 -4.31
N ASP A 32 12.66 -6.04 -4.89
CA ASP A 32 12.94 -5.52 -6.24
C ASP A 32 12.20 -6.33 -7.30
N THR A 33 12.18 -7.65 -7.19
CA THR A 33 11.42 -8.53 -8.10
C THR A 33 9.93 -8.18 -8.13
N VAL A 34 9.30 -7.96 -6.99
CA VAL A 34 7.86 -7.62 -6.97
C VAL A 34 7.55 -6.23 -7.53
N LYS A 35 8.53 -5.32 -7.56
CA LYS A 35 8.39 -4.00 -8.19
C LYS A 35 8.29 -4.07 -9.71
N GLU A 36 8.79 -5.15 -10.33
CA GLU A 36 8.69 -5.38 -11.77
C GLU A 36 7.26 -5.71 -12.24
N GLY A 37 6.32 -5.90 -11.29
CA GLY A 37 4.92 -6.16 -11.59
C GLY A 37 4.72 -7.39 -12.46
N GLY A 38 4.01 -7.25 -13.57
CA GLY A 38 3.75 -8.32 -14.55
C GLY A 38 4.94 -8.67 -15.45
N GLY A 39 6.15 -8.14 -15.15
CA GLY A 39 7.40 -8.35 -15.88
C GLY A 39 7.56 -7.43 -17.09
N ALA A 40 8.79 -7.37 -17.62
CA ALA A 40 9.23 -6.40 -18.61
C ALA A 40 8.31 -6.25 -19.82
N LYS A 41 7.83 -7.36 -20.41
CA LYS A 41 6.92 -7.33 -21.57
C LYS A 41 5.57 -6.70 -21.26
N ALA A 42 5.03 -6.95 -20.06
CA ALA A 42 3.76 -6.36 -19.64
C ALA A 42 3.91 -4.87 -19.33
N VAL A 43 5.02 -4.50 -18.70
CA VAL A 43 5.39 -3.11 -18.41
C VAL A 43 5.56 -2.31 -19.69
N GLU A 44 6.35 -2.81 -20.66
CA GLU A 44 6.53 -2.16 -21.97
C GLU A 44 5.22 -1.93 -22.69
N ARG A 45 4.35 -2.96 -22.74
CA ARG A 45 3.00 -2.83 -23.32
C ARG A 45 2.15 -1.81 -22.58
N HIS A 46 2.30 -1.67 -21.28
CA HIS A 46 1.57 -0.70 -20.45
C HIS A 46 2.01 0.73 -20.78
N HIS A 47 3.33 0.98 -20.77
CA HIS A 47 3.92 2.26 -21.15
C HIS A 47 3.63 2.65 -22.61
N SER A 48 3.64 1.68 -23.55
CA SER A 48 3.31 1.97 -24.98
C SER A 48 1.87 2.48 -25.21
N ARG A 49 0.99 2.28 -24.21
CA ARG A 49 -0.37 2.83 -24.17
C ARG A 49 -0.45 4.18 -23.48
N GLY A 50 0.67 4.80 -23.13
CA GLY A 50 0.74 6.06 -22.41
C GLY A 50 0.30 5.98 -20.93
N LYS A 51 0.35 4.80 -20.32
CA LYS A 51 -0.06 4.59 -18.93
C LYS A 51 1.13 4.44 -18.01
N LEU A 52 1.07 5.02 -16.83
CA LEU A 52 2.07 4.91 -15.77
C LEU A 52 1.82 3.67 -14.91
N LEU A 53 2.91 3.12 -14.34
CA LEU A 53 2.84 2.03 -13.36
C LEU A 53 2.29 2.52 -12.01
N PRO A 54 1.73 1.64 -11.15
CA PRO A 54 1.12 2.07 -9.89
C PRO A 54 2.08 2.84 -8.97
N ARG A 55 3.35 2.42 -8.87
CA ARG A 55 4.34 3.14 -8.06
C ARG A 55 4.76 4.48 -8.67
N GLU A 56 4.81 4.59 -10.00
CA GLU A 56 5.04 5.85 -10.70
C GLU A 56 3.89 6.83 -10.44
N ARG A 57 2.63 6.37 -10.53
CA ARG A 57 1.43 7.15 -10.22
C ARG A 57 1.45 7.68 -8.79
N ILE A 58 1.73 6.80 -7.82
CA ILE A 58 1.85 7.19 -6.41
C ILE A 58 2.91 8.29 -6.24
N ASN A 59 4.10 8.10 -6.81
CA ASN A 59 5.19 9.07 -6.70
C ASN A 59 4.86 10.45 -7.28
N ARG A 60 3.97 10.53 -8.31
CA ARG A 60 3.50 11.80 -8.88
C ARG A 60 2.51 12.55 -7.97
N ILE A 61 1.81 11.81 -7.12
CA ILE A 61 0.82 12.40 -6.19
C ILE A 61 1.47 12.80 -4.87
N LEU A 62 2.50 12.12 -4.41
CA LEU A 62 3.19 12.39 -3.15
C LEU A 62 3.82 13.79 -3.11
N ASP A 63 3.94 14.32 -1.91
CA ASP A 63 4.73 15.54 -1.68
C ASP A 63 6.21 15.27 -1.97
N ALA A 64 6.89 16.26 -2.54
CA ALA A 64 8.31 16.16 -2.87
C ALA A 64 9.13 15.76 -1.63
N GLY A 65 9.92 14.69 -1.75
CA GLY A 65 10.73 14.16 -0.66
C GLY A 65 9.96 13.41 0.44
N SER A 66 8.64 13.22 0.28
CA SER A 66 7.87 12.39 1.21
C SER A 66 8.20 10.91 1.01
N PRO A 67 8.51 10.15 2.07
CA PRO A 67 8.63 8.71 1.97
C PRO A 67 7.26 8.08 1.69
N PHE A 68 7.29 6.93 1.03
CA PHE A 68 6.13 6.05 0.86
C PHE A 68 6.34 4.77 1.67
N LEU A 69 5.49 4.54 2.66
CA LEU A 69 5.47 3.32 3.43
C LEU A 69 4.62 2.27 2.69
N GLU A 70 5.24 1.49 1.82
CA GLU A 70 4.54 0.40 1.13
C GLU A 70 4.19 -0.73 2.11
N LEU A 71 2.93 -1.16 2.09
CA LEU A 71 2.41 -2.21 2.96
C LEU A 71 2.30 -3.53 2.19
N SER A 72 2.79 -4.62 2.82
CA SER A 72 2.64 -5.98 2.28
C SER A 72 3.15 -6.13 0.83
N ALA A 73 4.31 -5.57 0.52
CA ALA A 73 4.90 -5.64 -0.83
C ALA A 73 5.07 -7.09 -1.32
N LEU A 74 5.39 -8.03 -0.43
CA LEU A 74 5.56 -9.46 -0.74
C LEU A 74 4.26 -10.27 -0.65
N ALA A 75 3.08 -9.63 -0.59
CA ALA A 75 1.82 -10.38 -0.61
C ALA A 75 1.71 -11.22 -1.89
N ALA A 76 1.25 -12.46 -1.74
CA ALA A 76 1.19 -13.48 -2.79
C ALA A 76 2.55 -13.93 -3.36
N TRP A 77 3.67 -13.67 -2.67
CA TRP A 77 4.96 -14.25 -3.04
C TRP A 77 4.85 -15.78 -3.10
N ASP A 78 5.35 -16.37 -4.20
CA ASP A 78 5.28 -17.82 -4.49
C ASP A 78 3.87 -18.44 -4.55
N MET A 79 2.83 -17.60 -4.62
CA MET A 79 1.45 -18.07 -4.79
C MET A 79 0.95 -17.84 -6.22
N TYR A 80 -0.08 -18.59 -6.60
CA TYR A 80 -0.72 -18.50 -7.92
C TYR A 80 0.23 -18.78 -9.09
N GLN A 81 1.16 -19.72 -8.90
CA GLN A 81 2.17 -20.04 -9.91
C GLN A 81 1.56 -20.65 -11.18
N GLU A 82 0.48 -21.42 -11.06
CA GLU A 82 -0.27 -21.94 -12.22
C GLU A 82 -0.85 -20.83 -13.09
N GLU A 83 -1.13 -19.68 -12.45
CA GLU A 83 -1.59 -18.45 -13.12
C GLU A 83 -0.42 -17.57 -13.58
N GLY A 84 0.83 -18.01 -13.38
CA GLY A 84 2.04 -17.25 -13.70
C GLY A 84 2.41 -16.19 -12.67
N GLY A 85 1.97 -16.35 -11.43
CA GLY A 85 2.26 -15.48 -10.29
C GLY A 85 1.45 -14.18 -10.26
N VAL A 86 1.30 -13.64 -9.05
CA VAL A 86 0.58 -12.38 -8.80
C VAL A 86 1.40 -11.52 -7.82
N PRO A 87 2.52 -10.93 -8.27
CA PRO A 87 3.42 -10.14 -7.42
C PRO A 87 2.67 -8.99 -6.75
N SER A 88 3.02 -8.70 -5.50
CA SER A 88 2.35 -7.72 -4.64
C SER A 88 0.83 -7.94 -4.53
N ALA A 89 0.34 -9.16 -4.80
CA ALA A 89 -1.08 -9.47 -4.92
C ALA A 89 -1.82 -8.59 -5.97
N GLY A 90 -1.13 -8.12 -7.03
CA GLY A 90 -1.71 -7.29 -8.09
C GLY A 90 -2.18 -5.89 -7.67
N VAL A 91 -1.83 -5.45 -6.46
CA VAL A 91 -2.21 -4.13 -5.92
C VAL A 91 -1.11 -3.57 -5.02
N VAL A 92 -0.73 -2.33 -5.23
CA VAL A 92 0.19 -1.58 -4.36
C VAL A 92 -0.63 -0.85 -3.31
N THR A 93 -0.30 -1.06 -2.04
CA THR A 93 -0.93 -0.34 -0.91
C THR A 93 0.13 0.29 -0.04
N GLY A 94 -0.15 1.44 0.54
CA GLY A 94 0.81 2.12 1.42
C GLY A 94 0.34 3.46 1.90
N ILE A 95 1.15 4.08 2.74
CA ILE A 95 0.90 5.40 3.32
C ILE A 95 1.93 6.38 2.80
N GLY A 96 1.45 7.52 2.32
CA GLY A 96 2.30 8.62 1.85
C GLY A 96 1.66 9.96 2.12
N ARG A 97 2.42 11.03 1.96
CA ARG A 97 1.96 12.38 2.31
C ARG A 97 1.55 13.14 1.06
N VAL A 98 0.37 13.78 1.10
CA VAL A 98 -0.17 14.64 0.06
C VAL A 98 -0.64 15.95 0.71
N HIS A 99 -0.13 17.09 0.29
CA HIS A 99 -0.35 18.40 0.93
C HIS A 99 -0.20 18.37 2.46
N GLY A 100 0.83 17.64 2.94
CA GLY A 100 1.11 17.49 4.37
C GLY A 100 0.20 16.50 5.10
N HIS A 101 -0.82 15.91 4.45
CA HIS A 101 -1.73 14.94 5.03
C HIS A 101 -1.27 13.50 4.73
N GLU A 102 -1.21 12.65 5.74
CA GLU A 102 -0.97 11.22 5.56
C GLU A 102 -2.22 10.60 4.92
N CYS A 103 -2.06 9.94 3.76
CA CYS A 103 -3.12 9.30 3.01
C CYS A 103 -2.81 7.82 2.79
N MET A 104 -3.83 6.98 2.80
CA MET A 104 -3.72 5.59 2.37
C MET A 104 -3.89 5.51 0.85
N PHE A 105 -2.96 4.87 0.18
CA PHE A 105 -3.03 4.58 -1.25
C PHE A 105 -3.40 3.12 -1.49
N VAL A 106 -4.26 2.91 -2.48
CA VAL A 106 -4.58 1.59 -3.05
C VAL A 106 -4.55 1.72 -4.57
N ALA A 107 -3.54 1.15 -5.20
CA ALA A 107 -3.30 1.29 -6.64
C ALA A 107 -3.24 -0.08 -7.33
N ASN A 108 -4.16 -0.35 -8.24
CA ASN A 108 -4.14 -1.59 -9.01
C ASN A 108 -2.93 -1.63 -9.95
N ASP A 109 -2.31 -2.80 -10.07
CA ASP A 109 -1.28 -3.07 -11.06
C ASP A 109 -1.87 -3.80 -12.27
N ALA A 110 -2.25 -3.05 -13.29
CA ALA A 110 -2.82 -3.63 -14.51
C ALA A 110 -1.81 -4.44 -15.34
N THR A 111 -0.50 -4.36 -15.04
CA THR A 111 0.50 -5.25 -15.65
C THR A 111 0.38 -6.67 -15.10
N VAL A 112 -0.18 -6.82 -13.89
CA VAL A 112 -0.44 -8.10 -13.24
C VAL A 112 -1.88 -8.52 -13.52
N LYS A 113 -2.06 -9.46 -14.45
CA LYS A 113 -3.39 -10.02 -14.79
C LYS A 113 -4.48 -8.99 -15.08
N GLY A 114 -4.13 -7.84 -15.66
CA GLY A 114 -5.08 -6.76 -15.95
C GLY A 114 -5.67 -6.08 -14.71
N GLY A 115 -4.98 -6.12 -13.58
CA GLY A 115 -5.45 -5.56 -12.31
C GLY A 115 -6.64 -6.29 -11.70
N THR A 116 -6.85 -7.58 -12.07
CA THR A 116 -7.92 -8.40 -11.51
C THR A 116 -7.66 -8.78 -10.05
N TYR A 117 -8.74 -8.93 -9.29
CA TYR A 117 -8.68 -9.28 -7.87
C TYR A 117 -8.66 -10.79 -7.66
N PHE A 118 -7.56 -11.29 -7.16
CA PHE A 118 -7.39 -12.62 -6.58
C PHE A 118 -7.80 -12.60 -5.10
N PRO A 119 -7.96 -13.77 -4.44
CA PRO A 119 -8.31 -13.82 -3.02
C PRO A 119 -7.36 -12.99 -2.13
N LEU A 120 -6.05 -13.03 -2.37
CA LEU A 120 -5.09 -12.20 -1.63
C LEU A 120 -5.10 -10.74 -2.02
N THR A 121 -5.49 -10.38 -3.24
CA THR A 121 -5.71 -8.98 -3.63
C THR A 121 -6.80 -8.36 -2.76
N VAL A 122 -7.92 -9.09 -2.58
CA VAL A 122 -9.02 -8.68 -1.71
C VAL A 122 -8.54 -8.49 -0.27
N LYS A 123 -7.85 -9.49 0.30
CA LYS A 123 -7.34 -9.42 1.68
C LYS A 123 -6.39 -8.24 1.88
N LYS A 124 -5.49 -7.99 0.93
CA LYS A 124 -4.57 -6.84 1.00
C LYS A 124 -5.30 -5.51 0.94
N HIS A 125 -6.29 -5.36 0.05
CA HIS A 125 -7.11 -4.16 -0.04
C HIS A 125 -7.91 -3.94 1.27
N LEU A 126 -8.56 -4.97 1.79
CA LEU A 126 -9.29 -4.89 3.06
C LEU A 126 -8.38 -4.50 4.22
N ARG A 127 -7.14 -5.04 4.28
CA ARG A 127 -6.17 -4.65 5.31
C ARG A 127 -5.75 -3.19 5.19
N ALA A 128 -5.57 -2.68 3.98
CA ALA A 128 -5.28 -1.25 3.76
C ALA A 128 -6.44 -0.37 4.27
N GLN A 129 -7.69 -0.72 3.96
CA GLN A 129 -8.86 -0.01 4.46
C GLN A 129 -8.99 -0.08 5.99
N GLU A 130 -8.69 -1.23 6.59
CA GLU A 130 -8.69 -1.37 8.06
C GLU A 130 -7.67 -0.42 8.71
N ILE A 131 -6.45 -0.39 8.20
CA ILE A 131 -5.39 0.52 8.67
C ILE A 131 -5.82 1.98 8.49
N ALA A 132 -6.38 2.33 7.33
CA ALA A 132 -6.88 3.67 7.06
C ALA A 132 -8.01 4.06 8.02
N PHE A 133 -8.96 3.16 8.30
CA PHE A 133 -10.04 3.40 9.23
C PHE A 133 -9.53 3.64 10.66
N GLN A 134 -8.64 2.78 11.15
CA GLN A 134 -8.08 2.87 12.51
C GLN A 134 -7.26 4.14 12.73
N ASN A 135 -6.57 4.61 11.69
CA ASN A 135 -5.72 5.81 11.74
C ASN A 135 -6.39 7.05 11.14
N ARG A 136 -7.66 6.94 10.71
CA ARG A 136 -8.43 8.00 10.08
C ARG A 136 -7.71 8.65 8.89
N LEU A 137 -7.13 7.83 8.02
CA LEU A 137 -6.41 8.29 6.83
C LEU A 137 -7.37 8.45 5.66
N PRO A 138 -7.41 9.60 4.97
CA PRO A 138 -8.04 9.71 3.66
C PRO A 138 -7.53 8.62 2.73
N CYS A 139 -8.40 7.99 1.94
CA CYS A 139 -8.03 6.94 0.99
C CYS A 139 -7.97 7.48 -0.43
N ILE A 140 -6.91 7.16 -1.13
CA ILE A 140 -6.71 7.48 -2.56
C ILE A 140 -6.62 6.16 -3.33
N TYR A 141 -7.61 5.90 -4.19
CA TYR A 141 -7.70 4.72 -5.04
C TYR A 141 -7.27 5.08 -6.46
N LEU A 142 -6.20 4.45 -6.96
CA LEU A 142 -5.76 4.58 -8.35
C LEU A 142 -6.24 3.34 -9.10
N VAL A 143 -7.40 3.47 -9.78
CA VAL A 143 -8.15 2.30 -10.24
C VAL A 143 -7.85 1.99 -11.70
N ASP A 144 -7.38 0.77 -11.92
CA ASP A 144 -7.09 0.17 -13.24
C ASP A 144 -7.31 -1.34 -13.12
N SER A 145 -8.58 -1.77 -13.08
CA SER A 145 -8.97 -3.13 -12.65
C SER A 145 -9.97 -3.78 -13.57
N GLY A 146 -9.66 -5.00 -13.98
CA GLY A 146 -10.59 -5.89 -14.70
C GLY A 146 -11.69 -6.52 -13.82
N GLY A 147 -11.78 -6.16 -12.54
CA GLY A 147 -12.72 -6.75 -11.60
C GLY A 147 -12.18 -8.03 -10.94
N ALA A 148 -13.04 -8.97 -10.57
CA ALA A 148 -12.63 -10.22 -9.93
C ALA A 148 -12.00 -11.21 -10.92
N PHE A 149 -11.03 -11.99 -10.45
CA PHE A 149 -10.50 -13.12 -11.21
C PHE A 149 -11.51 -14.26 -11.20
N LEU A 150 -12.28 -14.38 -12.28
CA LEU A 150 -13.43 -15.28 -12.37
C LEU A 150 -13.14 -16.76 -12.12
N PRO A 151 -11.97 -17.34 -12.51
CA PRO A 151 -11.67 -18.72 -12.18
C PRO A 151 -11.66 -19.05 -10.68
N MET A 152 -11.47 -18.04 -9.81
CA MET A 152 -11.48 -18.16 -8.34
C MET A 152 -12.65 -17.38 -7.71
N GLN A 153 -13.76 -17.23 -8.42
CA GLN A 153 -14.90 -16.42 -7.96
C GLN A 153 -15.51 -16.92 -6.64
N ASP A 154 -15.46 -18.20 -6.38
CA ASP A 154 -15.89 -18.84 -5.13
C ASP A 154 -15.05 -18.44 -3.91
N GLU A 155 -13.79 -18.05 -4.13
CA GLU A 155 -12.91 -17.51 -3.09
C GLU A 155 -12.88 -15.95 -3.03
N VAL A 156 -13.60 -15.29 -3.95
CA VAL A 156 -13.59 -13.82 -4.05
C VAL A 156 -14.95 -13.20 -3.69
N PHE A 157 -16.09 -13.87 -3.96
CA PHE A 157 -17.41 -13.25 -3.77
C PHE A 157 -18.20 -13.69 -2.54
N PRO A 158 -18.28 -14.99 -2.15
CA PRO A 158 -19.41 -15.46 -1.34
C PRO A 158 -19.32 -15.17 0.15
N ASP A 159 -18.19 -14.77 0.70
CA ASP A 159 -18.02 -14.58 2.14
C ASP A 159 -18.03 -13.10 2.54
N ARG A 160 -18.26 -12.88 3.83
CA ARG A 160 -18.32 -11.56 4.47
C ARG A 160 -17.08 -10.70 4.20
N ASP A 161 -15.89 -11.28 4.25
CA ASP A 161 -14.60 -10.60 4.10
C ASP A 161 -14.01 -10.80 2.70
N HIS A 162 -14.89 -10.97 1.70
CA HIS A 162 -14.58 -11.00 0.28
C HIS A 162 -14.78 -9.66 -0.41
N PHE A 163 -14.85 -9.64 -1.73
CA PHE A 163 -14.82 -8.44 -2.56
C PHE A 163 -15.87 -7.39 -2.17
N GLY A 164 -17.10 -7.84 -1.83
CA GLY A 164 -18.17 -6.95 -1.38
C GLY A 164 -17.84 -6.17 -0.11
N ARG A 165 -16.94 -6.68 0.72
CA ARG A 165 -16.50 -5.99 1.93
C ARG A 165 -15.74 -4.70 1.65
N ILE A 166 -15.05 -4.61 0.49
CA ILE A 166 -14.36 -3.40 0.06
C ILE A 166 -15.36 -2.24 -0.02
N PHE A 167 -16.50 -2.45 -0.67
CA PHE A 167 -17.54 -1.45 -0.87
C PHE A 167 -18.24 -1.08 0.44
N PHE A 168 -18.53 -2.08 1.26
CA PHE A 168 -19.08 -1.86 2.61
C PHE A 168 -18.13 -0.98 3.45
N ASN A 169 -16.83 -1.24 3.39
CA ASN A 169 -15.84 -0.44 4.10
C ASN A 169 -15.78 1.00 3.57
N GLN A 170 -15.80 1.21 2.23
CA GLN A 170 -15.84 2.55 1.64
C GLN A 170 -17.04 3.35 2.17
N ALA A 171 -18.24 2.78 2.10
CA ALA A 171 -19.45 3.43 2.61
C ALA A 171 -19.35 3.77 4.10
N ARG A 172 -18.82 2.85 4.92
CA ARG A 172 -18.64 3.09 6.36
C ARG A 172 -17.57 4.13 6.66
N MET A 173 -16.50 4.14 5.91
CA MET A 173 -15.41 5.12 6.07
C MET A 173 -15.90 6.51 5.69
N SER A 174 -16.59 6.66 4.57
CA SER A 174 -17.24 7.90 4.16
C SER A 174 -18.23 8.39 5.24
N ALA A 175 -19.13 7.53 5.74
CA ALA A 175 -20.05 7.85 6.81
C ALA A 175 -19.36 8.25 8.12
N ALA A 176 -18.15 7.74 8.39
CA ALA A 176 -17.31 8.14 9.52
C ALA A 176 -16.52 9.44 9.26
N GLY A 177 -16.73 10.08 8.12
CA GLY A 177 -16.02 11.28 7.70
C GLY A 177 -14.57 11.03 7.33
N ILE A 178 -14.20 9.85 6.84
CA ILE A 178 -12.88 9.54 6.29
C ILE A 178 -13.00 9.61 4.77
N PRO A 179 -12.39 10.61 4.12
CA PRO A 179 -12.56 10.84 2.69
C PRO A 179 -12.09 9.66 1.82
N GLN A 180 -12.89 9.34 0.82
CA GLN A 180 -12.62 8.32 -0.18
C GLN A 180 -12.48 9.03 -1.55
N ILE A 181 -11.30 8.98 -2.13
CA ILE A 181 -10.96 9.71 -3.37
C ILE A 181 -10.51 8.69 -4.41
N ALA A 182 -11.01 8.77 -5.64
CA ALA A 182 -10.57 7.88 -6.72
C ALA A 182 -9.99 8.65 -7.90
N ALA A 183 -8.96 8.08 -8.54
CA ALA A 183 -8.56 8.41 -9.90
C ALA A 183 -8.73 7.16 -10.78
N VAL A 184 -9.58 7.26 -11.78
CA VAL A 184 -9.83 6.24 -12.79
C VAL A 184 -8.82 6.43 -13.92
N VAL A 185 -7.74 5.67 -13.82
CA VAL A 185 -6.56 5.78 -14.71
C VAL A 185 -6.45 4.61 -15.70
N GLY A 186 -7.46 3.77 -15.68
CA GLY A 186 -7.59 2.62 -16.56
C GLY A 186 -8.99 2.04 -16.57
N SER A 187 -9.13 0.84 -17.06
CA SER A 187 -10.42 0.15 -17.09
C SER A 187 -10.91 -0.16 -15.68
N CYS A 188 -12.16 0.18 -15.39
CA CYS A 188 -12.86 -0.20 -14.16
C CYS A 188 -14.07 -1.04 -14.57
N THR A 189 -13.90 -2.36 -14.61
CA THR A 189 -14.91 -3.28 -15.15
C THR A 189 -15.55 -4.10 -14.03
N ALA A 190 -16.85 -4.38 -14.17
CA ALA A 190 -17.64 -5.20 -13.25
C ALA A 190 -17.50 -4.73 -11.78
N GLY A 191 -17.00 -5.59 -10.87
CA GLY A 191 -16.75 -5.22 -9.48
C GLY A 191 -15.75 -4.06 -9.32
N GLY A 192 -14.79 -3.91 -10.23
CA GLY A 192 -13.85 -2.80 -10.23
C GLY A 192 -14.49 -1.43 -10.46
N ALA A 193 -15.66 -1.39 -11.12
CA ALA A 193 -16.42 -0.17 -11.37
C ALA A 193 -17.01 0.44 -10.08
N TYR A 194 -17.27 -0.38 -9.07
CA TYR A 194 -17.83 0.11 -7.81
C TYR A 194 -16.83 0.92 -6.98
N VAL A 195 -15.54 0.61 -7.07
CA VAL A 195 -14.51 1.31 -6.27
C VAL A 195 -14.55 2.82 -6.51
N PRO A 196 -14.44 3.35 -7.74
CA PRO A 196 -14.55 4.79 -7.97
C PRO A 196 -15.97 5.33 -7.75
N ALA A 197 -17.01 4.57 -8.12
CA ALA A 197 -18.39 5.01 -8.02
C ALA A 197 -18.88 5.18 -6.57
N MET A 198 -18.23 4.55 -5.59
CA MET A 198 -18.54 4.66 -4.16
C MET A 198 -17.59 5.60 -3.41
N CYS A 199 -16.68 6.28 -4.11
CA CYS A 199 -15.86 7.31 -3.51
C CYS A 199 -16.66 8.61 -3.29
N ASP A 200 -16.22 9.44 -2.36
CA ASP A 200 -16.80 10.75 -2.09
C ASP A 200 -16.50 11.73 -3.23
N GLU A 201 -15.35 11.54 -3.90
CA GLU A 201 -14.93 12.36 -5.03
C GLU A 201 -14.04 11.54 -5.99
N SER A 202 -14.28 11.68 -7.29
CA SER A 202 -13.61 10.89 -8.31
C SER A 202 -13.17 11.71 -9.52
N VAL A 203 -11.99 11.34 -10.04
CA VAL A 203 -11.41 11.91 -11.27
C VAL A 203 -11.30 10.81 -12.30
N ILE A 204 -11.67 11.06 -13.55
CA ILE A 204 -11.55 10.09 -14.66
C ILE A 204 -10.69 10.65 -15.79
N VAL A 205 -9.74 9.82 -16.27
CA VAL A 205 -8.81 10.19 -17.35
C VAL A 205 -9.41 9.81 -18.71
N LYS A 206 -9.51 10.77 -19.61
CA LYS A 206 -10.00 10.57 -20.98
C LYS A 206 -9.15 9.54 -21.74
N GLY A 207 -9.82 8.67 -22.48
CA GLY A 207 -9.19 7.68 -23.36
C GLY A 207 -8.59 6.47 -22.64
N ASN A 208 -8.18 6.61 -21.37
CA ASN A 208 -7.65 5.53 -20.55
C ASN A 208 -8.67 5.05 -19.51
N GLY A 209 -9.31 5.98 -18.82
CA GLY A 209 -10.26 5.69 -17.74
C GLY A 209 -11.64 5.31 -18.30
N THR A 210 -12.16 4.19 -17.84
CA THR A 210 -13.55 3.77 -18.14
C THR A 210 -14.21 3.13 -16.94
N ILE A 211 -15.51 3.35 -16.77
CA ILE A 211 -16.32 2.75 -15.72
C ILE A 211 -17.55 2.09 -16.37
N PHE A 212 -17.65 0.77 -16.31
CA PHE A 212 -18.84 0.05 -16.76
C PHE A 212 -18.94 -1.34 -16.11
N LEU A 213 -20.15 -1.84 -15.94
CA LEU A 213 -20.39 -3.17 -15.38
C LEU A 213 -20.09 -4.28 -16.41
N ALA A 214 -20.40 -4.01 -17.69
CA ALA A 214 -20.14 -4.92 -18.79
C ALA A 214 -19.44 -4.13 -19.91
N GLY A 215 -18.29 -4.62 -20.37
CA GLY A 215 -17.54 -3.97 -21.44
C GLY A 215 -18.18 -4.18 -22.83
N PRO A 216 -17.69 -3.49 -23.87
CA PRO A 216 -18.24 -3.53 -25.22
C PRO A 216 -18.52 -4.94 -25.80
N PRO A 217 -17.66 -5.95 -25.58
CA PRO A 217 -17.94 -7.31 -26.07
C PRO A 217 -19.19 -7.94 -25.46
N LEU A 218 -19.46 -7.70 -24.17
CA LEU A 218 -20.66 -8.21 -23.50
C LEU A 218 -21.91 -7.43 -23.93
N VAL A 219 -21.81 -6.12 -24.12
CA VAL A 219 -22.91 -5.30 -24.68
C VAL A 219 -23.29 -5.83 -26.05
N LYS A 220 -22.32 -6.02 -26.94
CA LYS A 220 -22.56 -6.58 -28.28
C LYS A 220 -23.22 -7.96 -28.23
N ALA A 221 -22.76 -8.83 -27.33
CA ALA A 221 -23.34 -10.16 -27.18
C ALA A 221 -24.79 -10.13 -26.65
N ALA A 222 -25.11 -9.15 -25.79
CA ALA A 222 -26.43 -9.05 -25.16
C ALA A 222 -27.46 -8.30 -26.01
N THR A 223 -27.04 -7.21 -26.66
CA THR A 223 -27.95 -6.27 -27.37
C THR A 223 -27.73 -6.23 -28.88
N GLY A 224 -26.60 -6.71 -29.40
CA GLY A 224 -26.17 -6.59 -30.77
C GLY A 224 -25.55 -5.22 -31.15
N GLU A 225 -25.48 -4.30 -30.21
CA GLU A 225 -24.92 -2.96 -30.39
C GLU A 225 -23.39 -2.97 -30.42
N ASP A 226 -22.82 -2.25 -31.40
CA ASP A 226 -21.38 -1.95 -31.42
C ASP A 226 -21.15 -0.59 -30.75
N VAL A 227 -20.49 -0.59 -29.59
CA VAL A 227 -20.13 0.59 -28.81
C VAL A 227 -18.64 0.62 -28.53
N THR A 228 -18.04 1.81 -28.48
CA THR A 228 -16.66 1.95 -27.99
C THR A 228 -16.63 2.00 -26.47
N SER A 229 -15.47 1.73 -25.87
CA SER A 229 -15.32 1.86 -24.41
C SER A 229 -15.54 3.29 -23.93
N GLU A 230 -15.13 4.29 -24.72
CA GLU A 230 -15.31 5.70 -24.40
C GLU A 230 -16.79 6.11 -24.47
N ASP A 231 -17.54 5.64 -25.47
CA ASP A 231 -18.97 5.94 -25.60
C ASP A 231 -19.82 5.20 -24.56
N LEU A 232 -19.36 4.01 -24.11
CA LEU A 232 -20.07 3.21 -23.14
C LEU A 232 -19.89 3.74 -21.70
N GLY A 233 -18.69 4.14 -21.35
CA GLY A 233 -18.39 4.54 -19.98
C GLY A 233 -17.05 5.27 -19.83
N GLY A 234 -16.69 6.10 -20.80
CA GLY A 234 -15.51 6.95 -20.77
C GLY A 234 -15.70 8.24 -19.99
N ALA A 235 -14.66 9.06 -19.98
CA ALA A 235 -14.59 10.28 -19.20
C ALA A 235 -15.71 11.27 -19.52
N ASN A 236 -15.99 11.49 -20.82
CA ASN A 236 -17.08 12.40 -21.23
C ASN A 236 -18.44 11.93 -20.75
N VAL A 237 -18.73 10.63 -20.87
CA VAL A 237 -20.01 10.07 -20.43
C VAL A 237 -20.23 10.27 -18.94
N HIS A 238 -19.22 9.96 -18.14
CA HIS A 238 -19.39 9.97 -16.69
C HIS A 238 -19.30 11.35 -16.06
N THR A 239 -18.65 12.32 -16.71
CA THR A 239 -18.56 13.69 -16.17
C THR A 239 -19.62 14.64 -16.71
N SER A 240 -20.28 14.34 -17.84
CA SER A 240 -21.24 15.27 -18.46
C SER A 240 -22.65 14.70 -18.64
N GLN A 241 -22.84 13.37 -18.60
CA GLN A 241 -24.14 12.75 -18.82
C GLN A 241 -24.64 11.97 -17.61
N SER A 242 -23.86 11.03 -17.07
CA SER A 242 -24.28 10.18 -15.95
C SER A 242 -24.01 10.78 -14.56
N GLY A 243 -22.99 11.64 -14.44
CA GLY A 243 -22.55 12.20 -13.17
C GLY A 243 -21.91 11.19 -12.23
N VAL A 244 -21.45 10.04 -12.72
CA VAL A 244 -20.77 9.00 -11.90
C VAL A 244 -19.35 9.43 -11.53
N ALA A 245 -18.69 10.20 -12.37
CA ALA A 245 -17.40 10.81 -12.05
C ALA A 245 -17.54 12.33 -11.96
N ASP A 246 -16.83 12.93 -10.99
CA ASP A 246 -16.97 14.35 -10.65
C ASP A 246 -16.06 15.23 -11.51
N HIS A 247 -14.85 14.74 -11.81
CA HIS A 247 -13.83 15.52 -12.51
C HIS A 247 -13.32 14.80 -13.76
N PHE A 248 -13.30 15.54 -14.85
CA PHE A 248 -12.67 15.13 -16.09
C PHE A 248 -11.19 15.52 -16.08
N ALA A 249 -10.31 14.65 -16.60
CA ALA A 249 -8.91 14.94 -16.84
C ALA A 249 -8.48 14.49 -18.24
N GLU A 250 -7.73 15.33 -18.96
CA GLU A 250 -7.18 14.97 -20.29
C GLU A 250 -6.02 13.96 -20.17
N THR A 251 -5.24 14.02 -19.08
CA THR A 251 -4.05 13.18 -18.86
C THR A 251 -4.00 12.63 -17.44
N GLU A 252 -3.13 11.61 -17.18
CA GLU A 252 -2.89 11.12 -15.83
C GLU A 252 -2.29 12.22 -14.92
N GLU A 253 -1.40 13.07 -15.45
CA GLU A 253 -0.81 14.20 -14.71
C GLU A 253 -1.86 15.20 -14.24
N GLU A 254 -2.82 15.53 -15.10
CA GLU A 254 -3.94 16.41 -14.73
C GLU A 254 -4.82 15.75 -13.66
N ALA A 255 -5.06 14.44 -13.79
CA ALA A 255 -5.81 13.69 -12.76
C ALA A 255 -5.10 13.72 -11.42
N PHE A 256 -3.77 13.56 -11.38
CA PHE A 256 -3.01 13.61 -10.14
C PHE A 256 -2.99 15.01 -9.53
N ALA A 257 -2.90 16.05 -10.34
CA ALA A 257 -3.05 17.42 -9.86
C ALA A 257 -4.43 17.63 -9.20
N LYS A 258 -5.51 17.18 -9.85
CA LYS A 258 -6.87 17.25 -9.28
C LYS A 258 -7.00 16.43 -7.97
N VAL A 259 -6.43 15.22 -7.90
CA VAL A 259 -6.40 14.44 -6.63
C VAL A 259 -5.68 15.22 -5.54
N ARG A 260 -4.55 15.87 -5.85
CA ARG A 260 -3.84 16.71 -4.88
C ARG A 260 -4.68 17.91 -4.44
N ASP A 261 -5.37 18.57 -5.38
CA ASP A 261 -6.27 19.70 -5.08
C ASP A 261 -7.45 19.27 -4.18
N ILE A 262 -8.04 18.10 -4.45
CA ILE A 262 -9.08 17.52 -3.60
C ILE A 262 -8.55 17.36 -2.17
N VAL A 263 -7.38 16.72 -2.01
CA VAL A 263 -6.76 16.53 -0.68
C VAL A 263 -6.48 17.87 0.00
N ALA A 264 -5.99 18.86 -0.72
CA ALA A 264 -5.74 20.21 -0.18
C ALA A 264 -7.00 20.88 0.36
N ASN A 265 -8.15 20.61 -0.27
CA ASN A 265 -9.46 21.20 0.08
C ASN A 265 -10.21 20.44 1.19
N LEU A 266 -9.75 19.29 1.62
CA LEU A 266 -10.46 18.48 2.62
C LEU A 266 -10.62 19.15 3.99
N ASN A 267 -9.89 20.23 4.30
CA ASN A 267 -9.80 20.80 5.65
C ASN A 267 -9.56 19.71 6.71
N TRP A 268 -8.74 18.72 6.35
CA TRP A 268 -8.48 17.53 7.16
C TRP A 268 -7.66 17.90 8.38
N LYS A 269 -8.17 17.59 9.56
CA LYS A 269 -7.40 17.81 10.78
C LYS A 269 -6.34 16.73 10.89
N THR A 270 -5.07 17.11 10.68
CA THR A 270 -3.94 16.27 11.06
C THR A 270 -4.06 15.90 12.54
N ALA A 271 -3.67 14.67 12.88
CA ALA A 271 -3.54 14.26 14.27
C ALA A 271 -2.74 15.33 15.06
N ALA A 272 -3.09 15.52 16.32
CA ALA A 272 -2.43 16.49 17.19
C ALA A 272 -0.91 16.43 17.03
N LYS A 273 -0.26 17.62 17.00
CA LYS A 273 1.21 17.69 16.91
C LYS A 273 1.82 16.72 17.92
N ARG A 274 2.56 15.74 17.43
CA ARG A 274 3.31 14.83 18.28
C ARG A 274 4.37 15.66 19.03
N ASN A 275 4.49 15.45 20.33
CA ASN A 275 5.60 16.02 21.08
C ASN A 275 6.89 15.44 20.52
N THR A 276 7.72 16.28 19.94
CA THR A 276 9.03 15.89 19.42
C THR A 276 10.10 16.48 20.33
N THR A 277 11.00 15.66 20.79
CA THR A 277 12.23 16.05 21.48
C THR A 277 13.38 16.17 20.47
N PRO A 278 14.51 16.83 20.82
CA PRO A 278 15.71 16.78 19.99
C PRO A 278 16.16 15.33 19.78
N TYR A 279 16.38 14.94 18.53
CA TYR A 279 16.85 13.60 18.17
C TYR A 279 18.30 13.38 18.60
N GLU A 280 18.57 12.23 19.19
CA GLU A 280 19.92 11.75 19.50
C GLU A 280 20.14 10.42 18.78
N GLU A 281 21.19 10.31 17.96
CA GLU A 281 21.54 9.03 17.34
C GLU A 281 21.82 7.96 18.41
N PRO A 282 21.46 6.68 18.16
CA PRO A 282 21.93 5.58 18.99
C PRO A 282 23.46 5.57 19.08
N LEU A 283 23.98 5.19 20.24
CA LEU A 283 25.44 5.11 20.46
C LEU A 283 26.09 3.94 19.71
N HIS A 284 25.29 2.99 19.25
CA HIS A 284 25.74 1.78 18.57
C HIS A 284 25.20 1.78 17.13
N PRO A 285 26.05 1.49 16.12
CA PRO A 285 25.62 1.39 14.73
C PRO A 285 24.58 0.29 14.51
N ALA A 286 23.55 0.58 13.71
CA ALA A 286 22.49 -0.37 13.42
C ALA A 286 23.00 -1.68 12.78
N GLU A 287 24.08 -1.61 12.02
CA GLU A 287 24.72 -2.76 11.35
C GLU A 287 25.25 -3.82 12.33
N GLU A 288 25.53 -3.42 13.56
CA GLU A 288 26.00 -4.37 14.61
C GLU A 288 24.88 -5.33 15.04
N ILE A 289 23.61 -4.99 14.82
CA ILE A 289 22.45 -5.87 15.09
C ILE A 289 22.58 -7.21 14.37
N TYR A 290 23.13 -7.22 13.17
CA TYR A 290 23.36 -8.46 12.41
C TYR A 290 24.29 -9.45 13.16
N GLY A 291 25.23 -8.94 13.95
CA GLY A 291 26.13 -9.77 14.76
C GLY A 291 25.54 -10.25 16.08
N ILE A 292 24.53 -9.54 16.61
CA ILE A 292 23.92 -9.84 17.91
C ILE A 292 22.94 -11.02 17.81
N LEU A 293 22.15 -11.06 16.76
CA LEU A 293 21.15 -12.11 16.55
C LEU A 293 21.82 -13.43 16.19
N PRO A 294 21.61 -14.52 16.96
CA PRO A 294 22.13 -15.82 16.59
C PRO A 294 21.50 -16.35 15.31
N LYS A 295 22.29 -16.93 14.40
CA LYS A 295 21.76 -17.60 13.21
C LYS A 295 20.83 -18.78 13.53
N GLU A 296 21.02 -19.42 14.68
CA GLU A 296 20.17 -20.47 15.22
C GLU A 296 19.24 -19.91 16.32
N SER A 297 18.51 -18.84 15.98
CA SER A 297 17.77 -17.97 16.90
C SER A 297 16.84 -18.67 17.91
N THR A 298 16.30 -19.84 17.54
CA THR A 298 15.37 -20.58 18.42
C THR A 298 16.05 -21.38 19.52
N ARG A 299 17.37 -21.55 19.47
CA ARG A 299 18.13 -22.41 20.40
C ARG A 299 19.19 -21.67 21.22
N VAL A 300 19.67 -20.55 20.71
CA VAL A 300 20.73 -19.77 21.37
C VAL A 300 20.10 -18.49 21.94
N PRO A 301 20.11 -18.33 23.28
CA PRO A 301 19.56 -17.13 23.88
C PRO A 301 20.45 -15.92 23.63
N PHE A 302 19.83 -14.76 23.42
CA PHE A 302 20.46 -13.45 23.33
C PHE A 302 19.72 -12.45 24.23
N ASP A 303 20.36 -11.35 24.59
CA ASP A 303 19.71 -10.29 25.37
C ASP A 303 19.08 -9.25 24.41
N VAL A 304 17.76 -9.18 24.39
CA VAL A 304 17.04 -8.22 23.54
C VAL A 304 17.36 -6.76 23.90
N ARG A 305 17.91 -6.49 25.08
CA ARG A 305 18.35 -5.14 25.48
C ARG A 305 19.49 -4.65 24.60
N ASP A 306 20.35 -5.55 24.14
CA ASP A 306 21.42 -5.22 23.20
C ASP A 306 20.84 -4.73 21.86
N ILE A 307 19.72 -5.34 21.38
CA ILE A 307 19.00 -4.85 20.19
C ILE A 307 18.38 -3.48 20.46
N ILE A 308 17.70 -3.30 21.58
CA ILE A 308 17.03 -2.04 21.93
C ILE A 308 18.02 -0.87 21.93
N THR A 309 19.25 -1.06 22.42
CA THR A 309 20.28 -0.01 22.46
C THR A 309 20.71 0.49 21.07
N HIS A 310 20.51 -0.29 20.00
CA HIS A 310 20.83 0.08 18.63
C HIS A 310 19.68 0.80 17.90
N ILE A 311 18.49 0.85 18.54
CA ILE A 311 17.28 1.37 17.89
C ILE A 311 16.84 2.70 18.52
N VAL A 312 17.00 2.83 19.86
CA VAL A 312 16.42 3.96 20.59
C VAL A 312 17.38 5.13 20.70
N ASP A 313 16.83 6.35 20.75
CA ASP A 313 17.59 7.60 20.81
C ASP A 313 18.59 7.61 21.97
N GLY A 314 19.87 7.92 21.65
CA GLY A 314 20.97 7.95 22.61
C GLY A 314 21.21 6.62 23.33
N SER A 315 20.69 5.48 22.83
CA SER A 315 20.72 4.16 23.46
C SER A 315 20.13 4.16 24.88
N LYS A 316 19.11 4.99 25.13
CA LYS A 316 18.49 5.22 26.45
C LYS A 316 17.10 4.69 26.50
N PHE A 317 16.81 3.83 27.45
CA PHE A 317 15.46 3.37 27.74
C PHE A 317 15.21 3.16 29.24
N HIS A 318 13.94 3.19 29.63
CA HIS A 318 13.48 2.86 30.99
C HIS A 318 12.75 1.54 30.96
N GLU A 319 13.37 0.50 31.55
CA GLU A 319 12.77 -0.84 31.60
C GLU A 319 11.64 -0.88 32.64
N PHE A 320 10.46 -1.31 32.19
CA PHE A 320 9.27 -1.46 33.01
C PHE A 320 9.16 -2.88 33.54
N LYS A 321 8.89 -3.03 34.84
CA LYS A 321 8.76 -4.35 35.57
C LYS A 321 9.94 -5.28 35.30
N LYS A 322 11.16 -4.79 35.37
CA LYS A 322 12.42 -5.51 35.09
C LYS A 322 12.54 -6.89 35.77
N ARG A 323 11.91 -7.09 36.93
CA ARG A 323 12.01 -8.31 37.72
C ARG A 323 10.80 -9.23 37.59
N TYR A 324 9.79 -8.86 36.74
CA TYR A 324 8.57 -9.62 36.54
C TYR A 324 8.44 -10.04 35.08
N GLY A 325 8.23 -11.34 34.83
CA GLY A 325 8.14 -11.85 33.45
C GLY A 325 9.46 -11.67 32.69
N THR A 326 10.58 -12.06 33.24
CA THR A 326 11.95 -11.75 32.77
C THR A 326 12.30 -12.29 31.38
N THR A 327 11.43 -13.07 30.76
CA THR A 327 11.54 -13.53 29.36
C THR A 327 11.07 -12.51 28.35
N MET A 328 10.45 -11.40 28.80
CA MET A 328 10.01 -10.28 27.99
C MET A 328 10.57 -8.98 28.57
N VAL A 329 11.12 -8.13 27.71
CA VAL A 329 11.55 -6.79 28.08
C VAL A 329 10.51 -5.78 27.59
N CYS A 330 9.90 -5.06 28.54
CA CYS A 330 9.02 -3.94 28.27
C CYS A 330 9.74 -2.66 28.68
N CYS A 331 9.76 -1.66 27.82
CA CYS A 331 10.44 -0.40 28.12
C CYS A 331 9.74 0.82 27.52
N PHE A 332 10.05 1.98 28.09
CA PHE A 332 9.74 3.30 27.53
C PHE A 332 11.02 3.87 26.94
N ALA A 333 10.95 4.34 25.70
CA ALA A 333 12.09 4.91 24.99
C ALA A 333 11.63 6.01 24.03
N GLU A 334 12.57 6.80 23.55
CA GLU A 334 12.38 7.69 22.43
C GLU A 334 12.97 7.05 21.18
N HIS A 335 12.35 7.30 20.02
CA HIS A 335 12.82 6.82 18.74
C HIS A 335 12.50 7.88 17.67
N HIS A 336 13.53 8.37 16.98
CA HIS A 336 13.41 9.41 15.97
C HIS A 336 12.53 10.60 16.40
N ARG A 337 12.77 11.13 17.60
CA ARG A 337 12.03 12.25 18.21
C ARG A 337 10.57 11.94 18.56
N LEU A 338 10.18 10.69 18.60
CA LEU A 338 8.85 10.29 18.98
C LEU A 338 8.90 9.57 20.31
N HIS A 339 8.05 10.00 21.28
CA HIS A 339 7.80 9.19 22.46
C HIS A 339 6.99 7.97 22.07
N GLY A 340 7.59 6.78 22.13
CA GLY A 340 6.92 5.50 22.05
C GLY A 340 6.36 5.07 23.41
N ARG A 341 5.13 4.59 23.44
CA ARG A 341 4.59 3.82 24.55
C ARG A 341 4.70 2.34 24.26
#